data_c2fef28029c0c1c1a328b974e7823213
#
_entry.id   c2fef28029c0c1c1a328b974e7823213
#
_cell.length_a   1.000
_cell.length_b   1.000
_cell.length_c   1.000
_cell.angle_alpha   90.00
_cell.angle_beta   90.00
_cell.angle_gamma   90.00
#
_symmetry.space_group_name_H-M   'P 1'
#
loop_
_entity.id
_entity.type
_entity.pdbx_description
1 polymer ?
#
loop_
_entity_poly.entity_id
_entity_poly.type
_entity_poly.pdbx_seq_one_letter_code
_entity_poly.pdbx_strand_id
1 'polypeptide(L)'
;MTKLVTLVTLVIGLSGLAWAGRPDCEPARCAAQSAILTNCPSCDDPTINHGRYVSCVAHAVKRLSQQGLVPTNCKGKITRCSAGSTCGKPGFVTCLIPTGTCDLTTGTCTVDPATVCTTDVDCGAKCKVKSSSDGCTSRGGVVGTATSCCASCASPSGAFLDLR
;
A
#
# COMPACT_ATOMS: atom_id res chain seq x y z
N MET A 1 15.33 -69.30 22.81
CA MET A 1 14.69 -68.14 23.42
C MET A 1 15.39 -66.88 22.94
N THR A 2 14.91 -66.28 21.82
CA THR A 2 15.58 -65.15 21.15
C THR A 2 14.79 -63.88 21.47
N LYS A 3 15.41 -62.97 22.24
CA LYS A 3 14.82 -61.67 22.60
C LYS A 3 14.95 -60.69 21.43
N LEU A 4 13.82 -60.29 20.85
CA LEU A 4 13.74 -59.24 19.86
C LEU A 4 13.80 -57.89 20.57
N VAL A 5 14.83 -57.11 20.32
CA VAL A 5 14.95 -55.73 20.82
C VAL A 5 14.41 -54.79 19.74
N THR A 6 13.23 -54.20 19.98
CA THR A 6 12.61 -53.23 19.08
C THR A 6 13.22 -51.86 19.34
N LEU A 7 13.98 -51.35 18.39
CA LEU A 7 14.56 -50.00 18.41
C LEU A 7 13.48 -49.02 17.95
N VAL A 8 12.96 -48.21 18.89
CA VAL A 8 12.03 -47.09 18.58
C VAL A 8 12.84 -45.88 18.23
N THR A 9 12.90 -45.54 16.95
CA THR A 9 13.52 -44.31 16.45
C THR A 9 12.57 -43.14 16.68
N LEU A 10 12.91 -42.26 17.64
CA LEU A 10 12.20 -41.01 17.93
C LEU A 10 12.61 -39.99 16.87
N VAL A 11 11.75 -39.74 15.88
CA VAL A 11 11.93 -38.66 14.89
C VAL A 11 11.48 -37.36 15.55
N ILE A 12 12.44 -36.57 16.05
CA ILE A 12 12.19 -35.20 16.50
C ILE A 12 12.03 -34.34 15.26
N GLY A 13 10.77 -34.07 14.87
CA GLY A 13 10.45 -33.11 13.83
C GLY A 13 10.88 -31.70 14.28
N LEU A 14 11.92 -31.14 13.67
CA LEU A 14 12.24 -29.72 13.77
C LEU A 14 11.08 -28.97 13.09
N SER A 15 10.13 -28.50 13.89
CA SER A 15 9.13 -27.52 13.47
C SER A 15 9.89 -26.22 13.19
N GLY A 16 10.19 -25.98 11.90
CA GLY A 16 10.75 -24.73 11.44
C GLY A 16 9.85 -23.59 11.94
N LEU A 17 10.37 -22.71 12.80
CA LEU A 17 9.74 -21.45 13.13
C LEU A 17 9.66 -20.64 11.84
N ALA A 18 8.53 -20.76 11.14
CA ALA A 18 8.21 -19.86 10.05
C ALA A 18 8.20 -18.44 10.65
N TRP A 19 9.19 -17.64 10.30
CA TRP A 19 9.18 -16.22 10.57
C TRP A 19 7.94 -15.67 9.87
N ALA A 20 6.91 -15.38 10.65
CA ALA A 20 5.71 -14.72 10.15
C ALA A 20 6.12 -13.31 9.74
N GLY A 21 6.54 -13.12 8.50
CA GLY A 21 6.74 -11.83 7.87
C GLY A 21 5.47 -11.00 8.10
N ARG A 22 5.59 -9.67 8.12
CA ARG A 22 4.41 -8.80 8.21
C ARG A 22 3.44 -9.19 7.11
N PRO A 23 2.17 -9.45 7.45
CA PRO A 23 1.21 -9.89 6.44
C PRO A 23 1.10 -8.83 5.33
N ASP A 24 1.12 -9.30 4.09
CA ASP A 24 0.80 -8.46 2.96
C ASP A 24 -0.70 -8.12 3.01
N CYS A 25 -1.01 -6.85 3.26
CA CYS A 25 -2.38 -6.38 3.35
C CYS A 25 -2.91 -5.79 2.03
N GLU A 26 -2.12 -5.76 0.97
CA GLU A 26 -2.54 -5.17 -0.30
C GLU A 26 -3.69 -5.95 -0.95
N PRO A 27 -3.68 -7.29 -1.01
CA PRO A 27 -4.83 -8.03 -1.52
C PRO A 27 -6.12 -7.74 -0.74
N ALA A 28 -6.04 -7.69 0.60
CA ALA A 28 -7.19 -7.38 1.44
C ALA A 28 -7.67 -5.93 1.28
N ARG A 29 -6.74 -4.98 1.07
CA ARG A 29 -7.05 -3.58 0.79
C ARG A 29 -7.79 -3.45 -0.54
N CYS A 30 -7.31 -4.12 -1.56
CA CYS A 30 -7.93 -4.07 -2.88
C CYS A 30 -9.29 -4.78 -2.89
N ALA A 31 -9.44 -5.90 -2.21
CA ALA A 31 -10.74 -6.55 -2.04
C ALA A 31 -11.76 -5.66 -1.30
N ALA A 32 -11.30 -4.84 -0.34
CA ALA A 32 -12.17 -3.90 0.38
C ALA A 32 -12.54 -2.66 -0.46
N GLN A 33 -11.80 -2.35 -1.51
CA GLN A 33 -11.95 -1.09 -2.27
C GLN A 33 -13.34 -0.93 -2.88
N SER A 34 -13.91 -1.97 -3.47
CA SER A 34 -15.27 -1.92 -4.06
C SER A 34 -16.32 -1.65 -3.00
N ALA A 35 -16.22 -2.28 -1.84
CA ALA A 35 -17.15 -2.05 -0.72
C ALA A 35 -17.00 -0.63 -0.15
N ILE A 36 -15.78 -0.07 -0.11
CA ILE A 36 -15.54 1.31 0.31
C ILE A 36 -16.18 2.27 -0.69
N LEU A 37 -15.95 2.08 -1.99
CA LEU A 37 -16.53 2.94 -3.04
C LEU A 37 -18.07 2.91 -3.06
N THR A 38 -18.67 1.76 -2.72
CA THR A 38 -20.13 1.63 -2.67
C THR A 38 -20.75 2.26 -1.41
N ASN A 39 -20.08 2.18 -0.28
CA ASN A 39 -20.67 2.53 1.02
C ASN A 39 -20.20 3.88 1.56
N CYS A 40 -19.15 4.46 1.00
CA CYS A 40 -18.63 5.75 1.45
C CYS A 40 -18.81 6.81 0.35
N PRO A 41 -18.91 8.09 0.74
CA PRO A 41 -18.99 9.19 -0.21
C PRO A 41 -17.82 9.18 -1.18
N SER A 42 -18.03 9.68 -2.39
CA SER A 42 -16.97 9.87 -3.37
C SER A 42 -15.85 10.74 -2.79
N CYS A 43 -14.61 10.46 -3.16
CA CYS A 43 -13.46 11.28 -2.81
C CYS A 43 -13.60 12.73 -3.30
N ASP A 44 -14.28 12.90 -4.43
CA ASP A 44 -14.47 14.19 -5.12
C ASP A 44 -15.76 14.91 -4.68
N ASP A 45 -16.50 14.37 -3.71
CA ASP A 45 -17.71 15.01 -3.19
C ASP A 45 -17.32 16.27 -2.37
N PRO A 46 -17.67 17.48 -2.85
CA PRO A 46 -17.29 18.73 -2.19
C PRO A 46 -18.00 18.95 -0.86
N THR A 47 -19.06 18.20 -0.55
CA THR A 47 -19.84 18.32 0.69
C THR A 47 -19.25 17.53 1.84
N ILE A 48 -18.26 16.68 1.58
CA ILE A 48 -17.63 15.84 2.58
C ILE A 48 -16.32 16.46 3.06
N ASN A 49 -16.07 16.42 4.36
CA ASN A 49 -14.77 16.71 4.91
C ASN A 49 -13.95 15.42 5.09
N HIS A 50 -12.63 15.56 5.16
CA HIS A 50 -11.69 14.46 5.30
C HIS A 50 -12.00 13.52 6.47
N GLY A 51 -12.38 14.08 7.64
CA GLY A 51 -12.69 13.29 8.83
C GLY A 51 -13.88 12.35 8.61
N ARG A 52 -14.93 12.85 7.96
CA ARG A 52 -16.12 12.03 7.63
C ARG A 52 -15.76 10.91 6.64
N TYR A 53 -14.95 11.22 5.62
CA TYR A 53 -14.46 10.22 4.69
C TYR A 53 -13.69 9.10 5.41
N VAL A 54 -12.67 9.45 6.18
CA VAL A 54 -11.84 8.48 6.93
C VAL A 54 -12.68 7.67 7.93
N SER A 55 -13.62 8.31 8.61
CA SER A 55 -14.55 7.64 9.53
C SER A 55 -15.41 6.60 8.79
N CYS A 56 -15.97 6.97 7.64
CA CYS A 56 -16.75 6.04 6.83
C CYS A 56 -15.92 4.81 6.44
N VAL A 57 -14.71 5.02 5.93
CA VAL A 57 -13.81 3.93 5.55
C VAL A 57 -13.48 3.04 6.75
N ALA A 58 -13.19 3.63 7.91
CA ALA A 58 -12.89 2.86 9.12
C ALA A 58 -14.07 1.96 9.53
N HIS A 59 -15.30 2.48 9.45
CA HIS A 59 -16.51 1.69 9.71
C HIS A 59 -16.75 0.59 8.67
N ALA A 60 -16.55 0.87 7.38
CA ALA A 60 -16.66 -0.12 6.32
C ALA A 60 -15.65 -1.27 6.51
N VAL A 61 -14.38 -0.94 6.75
CA VAL A 61 -13.31 -1.90 7.00
C VAL A 61 -13.57 -2.73 8.27
N LYS A 62 -14.12 -2.11 9.32
CA LYS A 62 -14.51 -2.84 10.54
C LYS A 62 -15.59 -3.89 10.24
N ARG A 63 -16.63 -3.53 9.48
CA ARG A 63 -17.68 -4.48 9.06
C ARG A 63 -17.12 -5.62 8.23
N LEU A 64 -16.29 -5.33 7.23
CA LEU A 64 -15.64 -6.35 6.41
C LEU A 64 -14.77 -7.29 7.24
N SER A 65 -14.08 -6.77 8.24
CA SER A 65 -13.28 -7.61 9.16
C SER A 65 -14.15 -8.50 10.05
N GLN A 66 -15.31 -8.02 10.50
CA GLN A 66 -16.27 -8.84 11.25
C GLN A 66 -16.88 -9.96 10.39
N GLN A 67 -16.97 -9.75 9.08
CA GLN A 67 -17.40 -10.74 8.10
C GLN A 67 -16.29 -11.70 7.65
N GLY A 68 -15.06 -11.54 8.17
CA GLY A 68 -13.90 -12.36 7.78
C GLY A 68 -13.28 -12.00 6.42
N LEU A 69 -13.80 -10.97 5.73
CA LEU A 69 -13.34 -10.55 4.41
C LEU A 69 -12.04 -9.73 4.46
N VAL A 70 -11.77 -9.09 5.59
CA VAL A 70 -10.53 -8.35 5.85
C VAL A 70 -9.87 -8.89 7.11
N PRO A 71 -8.63 -9.36 7.04
CA PRO A 71 -7.88 -9.79 8.22
C PRO A 71 -7.78 -8.66 9.26
N THR A 72 -7.94 -9.01 10.53
CA THR A 72 -8.01 -8.02 11.63
C THR A 72 -6.74 -7.17 11.71
N ASN A 73 -5.56 -7.74 11.43
CA ASN A 73 -4.27 -7.07 11.41
C ASN A 73 -4.09 -6.10 10.23
N CYS A 74 -4.93 -6.21 9.18
CA CYS A 74 -4.91 -5.32 8.02
C CYS A 74 -5.79 -4.08 8.15
N LYS A 75 -6.72 -4.04 9.10
CA LYS A 75 -7.66 -2.90 9.29
C LYS A 75 -6.94 -1.56 9.39
N GLY A 76 -5.93 -1.49 10.26
CA GLY A 76 -5.18 -0.25 10.48
C GLY A 76 -4.43 0.23 9.23
N LYS A 77 -3.88 -0.69 8.44
CA LYS A 77 -3.18 -0.37 7.19
C LYS A 77 -4.14 0.19 6.16
N ILE A 78 -5.32 -0.42 5.98
CA ILE A 78 -6.35 0.04 5.04
C ILE A 78 -6.89 1.42 5.44
N THR A 79 -7.23 1.63 6.73
CA THR A 79 -7.71 2.93 7.21
C THR A 79 -6.63 4.02 7.08
N ARG A 80 -5.35 3.68 7.28
CA ARG A 80 -4.24 4.62 7.10
C ARG A 80 -4.11 5.10 5.66
N CYS A 81 -4.41 4.26 4.66
CA CYS A 81 -4.48 4.67 3.26
C CYS A 81 -5.45 5.83 3.07
N SER A 82 -6.66 5.72 3.63
CA SER A 82 -7.69 6.76 3.54
C SER A 82 -7.30 8.02 4.30
N ALA A 83 -6.65 7.88 5.47
CA ALA A 83 -6.11 9.00 6.22
C ALA A 83 -4.98 9.73 5.48
N GLY A 84 -4.21 9.00 4.65
CA GLY A 84 -3.18 9.53 3.77
C GLY A 84 -3.70 9.94 2.39
N SER A 85 -5.01 10.24 2.23
CA SER A 85 -5.61 10.67 0.97
C SER A 85 -5.90 12.18 0.94
N THR A 86 -6.19 12.68 -0.25
CA THR A 86 -6.68 14.06 -0.49
C THR A 86 -8.21 14.15 -0.36
N CYS A 87 -8.91 13.03 -0.20
CA CYS A 87 -10.37 12.99 -0.13
C CYS A 87 -10.91 13.93 0.96
N GLY A 88 -11.83 14.83 0.58
CA GLY A 88 -12.37 15.84 1.48
C GLY A 88 -11.37 16.89 1.97
N LYS A 89 -10.26 17.10 1.24
CA LYS A 89 -9.25 18.15 1.47
C LYS A 89 -9.09 19.00 0.22
N PRO A 90 -9.92 20.02 0.01
CA PRO A 90 -9.81 20.89 -1.15
C PRO A 90 -8.42 21.50 -1.28
N GLY A 91 -7.85 21.51 -2.49
CA GLY A 91 -6.53 22.04 -2.78
C GLY A 91 -5.34 21.16 -2.38
N PHE A 92 -5.58 20.07 -1.65
CA PHE A 92 -4.50 19.13 -1.33
C PHE A 92 -4.18 18.25 -2.53
N VAL A 93 -2.91 17.89 -2.68
CA VAL A 93 -2.40 17.02 -3.74
C VAL A 93 -1.56 15.88 -3.17
N THR A 94 -1.52 14.77 -3.86
CA THR A 94 -0.47 13.78 -3.65
C THR A 94 0.83 14.27 -4.26
N CYS A 95 1.93 14.04 -3.58
CA CYS A 95 3.25 14.52 -3.93
C CYS A 95 4.24 13.36 -3.94
N LEU A 96 4.82 13.08 -5.06
CA LEU A 96 5.85 12.07 -5.25
C LEU A 96 7.21 12.76 -5.14
N ILE A 97 7.93 12.53 -4.05
CA ILE A 97 9.27 13.08 -3.81
C ILE A 97 10.26 12.00 -4.22
N PRO A 98 11.07 12.24 -5.29
CA PRO A 98 12.04 11.27 -5.76
C PRO A 98 13.02 10.87 -4.64
N THR A 99 13.42 9.59 -4.65
CA THR A 99 14.42 9.04 -3.73
C THR A 99 15.64 8.49 -4.47
N GLY A 100 15.55 8.41 -5.79
CA GLY A 100 16.63 8.05 -6.72
C GLY A 100 16.76 9.08 -7.83
N THR A 101 17.76 8.91 -8.69
CA THR A 101 18.04 9.78 -9.83
C THR A 101 18.04 8.95 -11.10
N CYS A 102 17.41 9.46 -12.16
CA CYS A 102 17.41 8.91 -13.50
C CYS A 102 18.59 9.46 -14.27
N ASP A 103 19.47 8.60 -14.77
CA ASP A 103 20.47 8.99 -15.77
C ASP A 103 19.78 9.00 -17.15
N LEU A 104 19.46 10.19 -17.61
CA LEU A 104 18.79 10.40 -18.90
C LEU A 104 19.67 10.02 -20.11
N THR A 105 20.98 9.83 -19.90
CA THR A 105 21.91 9.41 -20.97
C THR A 105 21.76 7.93 -21.24
N THR A 106 21.63 7.12 -20.20
CA THR A 106 21.46 5.67 -20.27
C THR A 106 20.00 5.24 -20.21
N GLY A 107 19.10 6.10 -19.76
CA GLY A 107 17.70 5.79 -19.51
C GLY A 107 17.50 4.81 -18.33
N THR A 108 18.44 4.77 -17.39
CA THR A 108 18.41 3.86 -16.25
C THR A 108 18.64 4.56 -14.93
N CYS A 109 18.17 3.95 -13.84
CA CYS A 109 18.34 4.51 -12.50
C CYS A 109 19.79 4.36 -12.01
N THR A 110 20.34 5.42 -11.40
CA THR A 110 21.73 5.41 -10.91
C THR A 110 21.97 4.40 -9.80
N VAL A 111 20.93 4.08 -9.01
CA VAL A 111 21.03 3.13 -7.88
C VAL A 111 20.73 1.69 -8.30
N ASP A 112 19.90 1.53 -9.33
CA ASP A 112 19.53 0.22 -9.88
C ASP A 112 19.54 0.31 -11.43
N PRO A 113 20.67 0.02 -12.09
CA PRO A 113 20.79 0.11 -13.55
C PRO A 113 19.89 -0.86 -14.33
N ALA A 114 19.26 -1.84 -13.68
CA ALA A 114 18.28 -2.71 -14.30
C ALA A 114 16.90 -2.05 -14.46
N THR A 115 16.64 -0.98 -13.70
CA THR A 115 15.39 -0.23 -13.77
C THR A 115 15.48 0.86 -14.83
N VAL A 116 14.65 0.76 -15.87
CA VAL A 116 14.50 1.79 -16.92
C VAL A 116 13.72 2.98 -16.35
N CYS A 117 14.16 4.18 -16.68
CA CYS A 117 13.53 5.41 -16.21
C CYS A 117 13.45 6.49 -17.28
N THR A 118 12.51 7.41 -17.11
CA THR A 118 12.38 8.65 -17.89
C THR A 118 12.39 9.86 -16.97
N THR A 119 12.14 9.65 -15.68
CA THR A 119 12.13 10.67 -14.63
C THR A 119 12.74 10.10 -13.34
N ASP A 120 13.16 10.98 -12.44
CA ASP A 120 13.68 10.57 -11.12
C ASP A 120 12.65 9.80 -10.28
N VAL A 121 11.35 10.04 -10.50
CA VAL A 121 10.25 9.34 -9.80
C VAL A 121 10.24 7.84 -10.16
N ASP A 122 10.64 7.47 -11.36
CA ASP A 122 10.71 6.07 -11.79
C ASP A 122 11.78 5.29 -11.02
N CYS A 123 12.77 6.01 -10.48
CA CYS A 123 13.85 5.44 -9.65
C CYS A 123 13.49 5.35 -8.16
N GLY A 124 12.20 5.43 -7.86
CA GLY A 124 11.65 5.39 -6.53
C GLY A 124 11.19 6.75 -6.02
N ALA A 125 10.09 6.76 -5.31
CA ALA A 125 9.54 7.98 -4.73
C ALA A 125 8.88 7.74 -3.38
N LYS A 126 8.96 8.75 -2.51
CA LYS A 126 8.13 8.82 -1.29
C LYS A 126 6.88 9.63 -1.60
N CYS A 127 5.72 9.00 -1.49
CA CYS A 127 4.45 9.71 -1.60
C CYS A 127 4.07 10.39 -0.29
N LYS A 128 3.62 11.65 -0.38
CA LYS A 128 3.06 12.45 0.72
C LYS A 128 1.88 13.26 0.22
N VAL A 129 0.93 13.56 1.12
CA VAL A 129 -0.14 14.52 0.84
C VAL A 129 0.35 15.91 1.25
N LYS A 130 0.19 16.88 0.36
CA LYS A 130 0.58 18.29 0.53
C LYS A 130 -0.62 19.19 0.36
N SER A 131 -0.60 20.34 1.02
CA SER A 131 -1.68 21.34 0.99
C SER A 131 -1.79 22.10 -0.31
N SER A 132 -0.80 22.02 -1.20
CA SER A 132 -0.79 22.68 -2.51
C SER A 132 0.21 22.03 -3.46
N SER A 133 0.04 22.27 -4.74
CA SER A 133 1.01 21.92 -5.80
C SER A 133 2.36 22.58 -5.55
N ASP A 134 2.37 23.88 -5.19
CA ASP A 134 3.59 24.63 -4.91
C ASP A 134 4.36 24.05 -3.72
N GLY A 135 3.63 23.60 -2.68
CA GLY A 135 4.23 22.93 -1.53
C GLY A 135 4.81 21.54 -1.86
N CYS A 136 4.43 20.96 -2.99
CA CYS A 136 5.04 19.76 -3.56
C CYS A 136 6.29 20.10 -4.37
N THR A 137 6.15 20.96 -5.36
CA THR A 137 7.21 21.27 -6.33
C THR A 137 8.40 22.02 -5.71
N SER A 138 8.15 22.89 -4.72
CA SER A 138 9.23 23.58 -3.98
C SER A 138 10.17 22.64 -3.21
N ARG A 139 9.78 21.36 -3.07
CA ARG A 139 10.59 20.29 -2.44
C ARG A 139 11.14 19.29 -3.46
N GLY A 140 11.15 19.64 -4.74
CA GLY A 140 11.55 18.74 -5.81
C GLY A 140 10.59 17.59 -6.06
N GLY A 141 9.35 17.69 -5.55
CA GLY A 141 8.33 16.66 -5.77
C GLY A 141 7.55 16.88 -7.05
N VAL A 142 6.98 15.79 -7.56
CA VAL A 142 6.05 15.77 -8.70
C VAL A 142 4.62 15.59 -8.18
N VAL A 143 3.68 16.40 -8.65
CA VAL A 143 2.27 16.28 -8.28
C VAL A 143 1.71 14.98 -8.88
N GLY A 144 1.21 14.10 -8.04
CA GLY A 144 0.60 12.84 -8.46
C GLY A 144 -0.85 13.04 -8.91
N THR A 145 -1.32 12.13 -9.74
CA THR A 145 -2.72 12.10 -10.23
C THR A 145 -3.65 11.29 -9.33
N ALA A 146 -3.10 10.43 -8.47
CA ALA A 146 -3.88 9.63 -7.54
C ALA A 146 -4.38 10.44 -6.35
N THR A 147 -5.54 10.12 -5.82
CA THR A 147 -6.11 10.76 -4.61
C THR A 147 -5.50 10.26 -3.31
N SER A 148 -4.68 9.22 -3.33
CA SER A 148 -4.01 8.69 -2.13
C SER A 148 -2.60 8.19 -2.45
N CYS A 149 -1.78 8.11 -1.39
CA CYS A 149 -0.44 7.54 -1.46
C CYS A 149 -0.41 6.00 -1.36
N CYS A 150 -1.55 5.34 -1.50
CA CYS A 150 -1.59 3.89 -1.56
C CYS A 150 -1.56 3.44 -3.02
N ALA A 151 -0.96 2.27 -3.26
CA ALA A 151 -0.92 1.68 -4.59
C ALA A 151 -2.33 1.60 -5.20
N SER A 152 -2.46 1.80 -6.49
CA SER A 152 -3.74 1.61 -7.17
C SER A 152 -4.12 0.13 -7.12
N CYS A 153 -5.41 -0.16 -6.86
CA CYS A 153 -5.95 -1.51 -7.01
C CYS A 153 -6.30 -1.79 -8.48
N ALA A 154 -5.39 -1.52 -9.38
CA ALA A 154 -5.57 -1.91 -10.78
C ALA A 154 -5.64 -3.44 -10.86
N SER A 155 -6.54 -3.97 -11.68
CA SER A 155 -6.65 -5.40 -11.99
C SER A 155 -5.27 -6.03 -12.25
N PRO A 156 -5.09 -7.34 -12.00
CA PRO A 156 -3.79 -8.01 -11.98
C PRO A 156 -3.16 -8.17 -13.38
N SER A 157 -3.04 -7.10 -14.11
CA SER A 157 -2.23 -7.00 -15.33
C SER A 157 -1.15 -5.95 -15.10
N GLY A 158 -0.10 -6.39 -14.41
CA GLY A 158 1.27 -5.98 -14.50
C GLY A 158 1.58 -4.50 -14.58
N ALA A 159 1.78 -3.84 -13.45
CA ALA A 159 2.88 -2.90 -13.21
C ALA A 159 2.88 -2.59 -11.71
N PHE A 160 3.64 -3.31 -10.94
CA PHE A 160 3.93 -2.96 -9.56
C PHE A 160 4.81 -1.71 -9.55
N LEU A 161 4.25 -0.56 -9.20
CA LEU A 161 5.04 0.48 -8.57
C LEU A 161 5.20 0.05 -7.10
N ASP A 162 6.32 -0.59 -6.81
CA ASP A 162 6.70 -0.98 -5.44
C ASP A 162 7.05 0.30 -4.67
N LEU A 163 6.04 0.91 -4.05
CA LEU A 163 6.23 2.04 -3.14
C LEU A 163 6.58 1.49 -1.75
N ARG A 164 7.84 1.13 -1.54
CA ARG A 164 8.39 0.87 -0.20
C ARG A 164 8.66 2.13 0.59
#